data_cf4cd0485855f5f03659a17a8eaa5b0b
#
_entry.id   cf4cd0485855f5f03659a17a8eaa5b0b
#
_cell.length_a   1.000
_cell.length_b   1.000
_cell.length_c   1.000
_cell.angle_alpha   90.00
_cell.angle_beta   90.00
_cell.angle_gamma   90.00
#
_symmetry.space_group_name_H-M   'P 1'
#
loop_
_entity.id
_entity.type
_entity.pdbx_description
1 polymer ?
#
loop_
_entity_poly.entity_id
_entity_poly.type
_entity_poly.pdbx_seq_one_letter_code
_entity_poly.pdbx_strand_id
1 'polypeptide(L)'
;FFYRLGKNADGKEVRREMGLGGAARGQVSLAEARERALEARRLLSAGIDPLEHRKAEEKAGRTIPTFGAFADDYIKSHKPKFRNEKHIAQWEMTLGEDYCRAIRAKPINEIDTEAVLSVLQPIWTKVPETASRLRGRIENVLDAARALGHRDGPNPATWRGHLKTLLPARQKLTRGHHAALAYDDLPKFMADLRARQSMAALALEFCILTASRSSEVLNAEWSEFDLEKKVWTVPAHRMKAGHAHRIPLTDRALDI
;
A
#
# COMPACT_ATOMS: atom_id res chain seq x y z
N PHE A 1 -16.00 9.37 -37.97
CA PHE A 1 -17.41 9.70 -37.94
C PHE A 1 -17.64 10.92 -37.02
N PHE A 2 -18.09 12.03 -37.62
CA PHE A 2 -18.40 13.24 -36.88
C PHE A 2 -19.90 13.31 -36.58
N TYR A 3 -20.26 13.72 -35.37
CA TYR A 3 -21.64 13.83 -34.95
C TYR A 3 -21.87 14.97 -33.95
N ARG A 4 -23.15 15.38 -33.79
CA ARG A 4 -23.58 16.43 -32.88
C ARG A 4 -24.40 15.82 -31.76
N LEU A 5 -24.15 16.23 -30.53
CA LEU A 5 -24.79 15.70 -29.31
C LEU A 5 -25.79 16.70 -28.69
N GLY A 6 -26.21 17.71 -29.43
CA GLY A 6 -27.06 18.78 -28.90
C GLY A 6 -26.23 19.99 -28.46
N LYS A 7 -26.78 20.79 -27.52
CA LYS A 7 -26.16 22.03 -27.03
C LYS A 7 -25.70 21.85 -25.59
N ASN A 8 -24.54 22.43 -25.25
CA ASN A 8 -24.04 22.48 -23.86
C ASN A 8 -24.83 23.55 -23.04
N ALA A 9 -24.45 23.67 -21.75
CA ALA A 9 -25.07 24.68 -20.87
C ALA A 9 -24.95 26.14 -21.37
N ASP A 10 -23.93 26.43 -22.21
CA ASP A 10 -23.70 27.73 -22.82
C ASP A 10 -24.41 27.89 -24.16
N GLY A 11 -25.27 26.96 -24.58
CA GLY A 11 -26.02 26.97 -25.81
C GLY A 11 -25.21 26.65 -27.08
N LYS A 12 -23.94 26.26 -26.96
CA LYS A 12 -23.07 25.89 -28.09
C LYS A 12 -23.25 24.41 -28.47
N GLU A 13 -23.25 24.13 -29.79
CA GLU A 13 -23.32 22.76 -30.29
C GLU A 13 -22.11 21.94 -29.84
N VAL A 14 -22.36 20.77 -29.23
CA VAL A 14 -21.34 19.81 -28.88
C VAL A 14 -21.09 18.89 -30.07
N ARG A 15 -19.92 19.01 -30.66
CA ARG A 15 -19.46 18.14 -31.78
C ARG A 15 -18.47 17.13 -31.23
N ARG A 16 -18.63 15.87 -31.63
CA ARG A 16 -17.72 14.78 -31.23
C ARG A 16 -17.28 14.02 -32.47
N GLU A 17 -16.13 13.36 -32.35
CA GLU A 17 -15.56 12.50 -33.38
C GLU A 17 -15.39 11.08 -32.81
N MET A 18 -15.85 10.09 -33.59
CA MET A 18 -15.68 8.68 -33.25
C MET A 18 -14.90 7.99 -34.37
N GLY A 19 -13.78 7.36 -34.01
CA GLY A 19 -13.03 6.49 -34.93
C GLY A 19 -13.82 5.22 -35.24
N LEU A 20 -13.94 4.89 -36.54
CA LEU A 20 -14.62 3.69 -37.02
C LEU A 20 -13.67 2.51 -37.19
N GLY A 21 -12.36 2.70 -37.00
CA GLY A 21 -11.29 1.74 -37.17
C GLY A 21 -10.22 2.23 -38.14
N GLY A 22 -9.09 1.53 -38.19
CA GLY A 22 -7.98 1.87 -39.09
C GLY A 22 -8.29 1.53 -40.56
N ALA A 23 -7.88 2.38 -41.48
CA ALA A 23 -8.07 2.20 -42.93
C ALA A 23 -6.94 1.40 -43.61
N ALA A 24 -5.95 0.91 -42.85
CA ALA A 24 -4.84 0.13 -43.39
C ALA A 24 -5.30 -1.26 -43.89
N ARG A 25 -4.55 -1.82 -44.87
CA ARG A 25 -4.85 -3.13 -45.44
C ARG A 25 -4.97 -4.19 -44.34
N GLY A 26 -6.11 -4.92 -44.28
CA GLY A 26 -6.38 -5.95 -43.27
C GLY A 26 -6.98 -5.46 -41.96
N GLN A 27 -7.33 -4.18 -41.81
CA GLN A 27 -8.03 -3.63 -40.65
C GLN A 27 -9.54 -3.58 -40.91
N VAL A 28 -10.11 -2.40 -41.11
CA VAL A 28 -11.57 -2.22 -41.29
C VAL A 28 -11.88 -1.94 -42.75
N SER A 29 -12.73 -2.77 -43.36
CA SER A 29 -13.22 -2.56 -44.71
C SER A 29 -14.18 -1.36 -44.78
N LEU A 30 -14.38 -0.81 -45.97
CA LEU A 30 -15.34 0.28 -46.18
C LEU A 30 -16.80 -0.15 -45.82
N ALA A 31 -17.15 -1.39 -46.06
CA ALA A 31 -18.44 -1.96 -45.70
C ALA A 31 -18.64 -1.96 -44.18
N GLU A 32 -17.68 -2.51 -43.44
CA GLU A 32 -17.70 -2.52 -41.96
C GLU A 32 -17.71 -1.10 -41.37
N ALA A 33 -16.95 -0.16 -41.96
CA ALA A 33 -16.97 1.23 -41.51
C ALA A 33 -18.35 1.88 -41.68
N ARG A 34 -19.04 1.56 -42.79
CA ARG A 34 -20.41 2.01 -43.03
C ARG A 34 -21.42 1.41 -42.03
N GLU A 35 -21.30 0.14 -41.71
CA GLU A 35 -22.12 -0.52 -40.69
C GLU A 35 -21.93 0.12 -39.31
N ARG A 36 -20.69 0.31 -38.89
CA ARG A 36 -20.36 1.00 -37.61
C ARG A 36 -20.90 2.44 -37.59
N ALA A 37 -20.84 3.15 -38.71
CA ALA A 37 -21.43 4.50 -38.81
C ALA A 37 -22.97 4.48 -38.74
N LEU A 38 -23.60 3.46 -39.31
CA LEU A 38 -25.06 3.28 -39.24
C LEU A 38 -25.50 3.00 -37.82
N GLU A 39 -24.79 2.12 -37.11
CA GLU A 39 -25.08 1.81 -35.71
C GLU A 39 -24.90 3.04 -34.81
N ALA A 40 -23.83 3.81 -35.00
CA ALA A 40 -23.63 5.06 -34.28
C ALA A 40 -24.77 6.07 -34.53
N ARG A 41 -25.34 6.13 -35.76
CA ARG A 41 -26.52 6.97 -36.04
C ARG A 41 -27.78 6.48 -35.35
N ARG A 42 -27.98 5.15 -35.25
CA ARG A 42 -29.10 4.57 -34.51
C ARG A 42 -29.05 4.94 -33.04
N LEU A 43 -27.86 4.82 -32.41
CA LEU A 43 -27.66 5.24 -31.02
C LEU A 43 -27.98 6.72 -30.82
N LEU A 44 -27.51 7.60 -31.74
CA LEU A 44 -27.81 9.02 -31.69
C LEU A 44 -29.31 9.31 -31.83
N SER A 45 -30.03 8.59 -32.72
CA SER A 45 -31.48 8.73 -32.86
C SER A 45 -32.25 8.29 -31.63
N ALA A 46 -31.66 7.38 -30.82
CA ALA A 46 -32.18 6.95 -29.50
C ALA A 46 -31.71 7.86 -28.35
N GLY A 47 -30.98 8.98 -28.65
CA GLY A 47 -30.50 9.91 -27.64
C GLY A 47 -29.27 9.40 -26.88
N ILE A 48 -28.61 8.33 -27.36
CA ILE A 48 -27.46 7.71 -26.73
C ILE A 48 -26.19 8.19 -27.44
N ASP A 49 -25.19 8.62 -26.68
CA ASP A 49 -23.87 8.97 -27.22
C ASP A 49 -23.09 7.71 -27.61
N PRO A 50 -22.74 7.50 -28.90
CA PRO A 50 -22.06 6.31 -29.37
C PRO A 50 -20.68 6.11 -28.73
N LEU A 51 -19.95 7.17 -28.35
CA LEU A 51 -18.67 7.06 -27.66
C LEU A 51 -18.84 6.53 -26.23
N GLU A 52 -19.84 7.04 -25.52
CA GLU A 52 -20.10 6.57 -24.16
C GLU A 52 -20.67 5.15 -24.17
N HIS A 53 -21.52 4.82 -25.15
CA HIS A 53 -22.03 3.45 -25.35
C HIS A 53 -20.87 2.46 -25.58
N ARG A 54 -19.98 2.76 -26.52
CA ARG A 54 -18.79 1.92 -26.78
C ARG A 54 -17.90 1.74 -25.58
N LYS A 55 -17.65 2.80 -24.81
CA LYS A 55 -16.89 2.72 -23.56
C LYS A 55 -17.60 1.84 -22.53
N ALA A 56 -18.93 1.93 -22.46
CA ALA A 56 -19.71 1.08 -21.54
C ALA A 56 -19.65 -0.39 -21.96
N GLU A 57 -19.74 -0.69 -23.27
CA GLU A 57 -19.59 -2.04 -23.80
C GLU A 57 -18.17 -2.61 -23.55
N GLU A 58 -17.13 -1.82 -23.85
CA GLU A 58 -15.74 -2.20 -23.58
C GLU A 58 -15.52 -2.48 -22.09
N LYS A 59 -16.19 -1.72 -21.23
CA LYS A 59 -16.14 -1.91 -19.79
C LYS A 59 -16.92 -3.15 -19.34
N ALA A 60 -18.11 -3.39 -19.91
CA ALA A 60 -18.94 -4.56 -19.63
C ALA A 60 -18.24 -5.86 -20.07
N GLY A 61 -17.47 -5.82 -21.17
CA GLY A 61 -16.67 -6.95 -21.66
C GLY A 61 -15.39 -7.24 -20.86
N ARG A 62 -14.98 -6.38 -19.94
CA ARG A 62 -13.81 -6.63 -19.09
C ARG A 62 -14.12 -7.63 -18.01
N THR A 63 -13.29 -8.66 -17.90
CA THR A 63 -13.32 -9.56 -16.75
C THR A 63 -12.95 -8.78 -15.49
N ILE A 64 -13.90 -8.63 -14.58
CA ILE A 64 -13.66 -7.98 -13.28
C ILE A 64 -13.02 -9.02 -12.35
N PRO A 65 -11.78 -8.77 -11.87
CA PRO A 65 -11.13 -9.68 -10.94
C PRO A 65 -11.82 -9.66 -9.57
N THR A 66 -11.65 -10.74 -8.81
CA THR A 66 -12.04 -10.74 -7.40
C THR A 66 -11.09 -9.84 -6.61
N PHE A 67 -11.54 -9.36 -5.42
CA PHE A 67 -10.69 -8.59 -4.53
C PHE A 67 -9.40 -9.36 -4.17
N GLY A 68 -9.50 -10.65 -3.88
CA GLY A 68 -8.36 -11.49 -3.55
C GLY A 68 -7.34 -11.57 -4.66
N ALA A 69 -7.76 -11.93 -5.88
CA ALA A 69 -6.87 -12.02 -7.03
C ALA A 69 -6.18 -10.67 -7.32
N PHE A 70 -6.94 -9.57 -7.28
CA PHE A 70 -6.38 -8.25 -7.51
C PHE A 70 -5.41 -7.82 -6.40
N ALA A 71 -5.71 -8.12 -5.13
CA ALA A 71 -4.84 -7.81 -4.01
C ALA A 71 -3.51 -8.57 -4.09
N ASP A 72 -3.55 -9.85 -4.50
CA ASP A 72 -2.35 -10.67 -4.68
C ASP A 72 -1.46 -10.13 -5.81
N ASP A 73 -2.06 -9.75 -6.94
CA ASP A 73 -1.34 -9.11 -8.05
C ASP A 73 -0.80 -7.72 -7.67
N TYR A 74 -1.55 -6.94 -6.89
CA TYR A 74 -1.11 -5.65 -6.35
C TYR A 74 0.13 -5.83 -5.47
N ILE A 75 0.12 -6.78 -4.53
CA ILE A 75 1.28 -7.07 -3.67
C ILE A 75 2.46 -7.49 -4.54
N LYS A 76 2.26 -8.41 -5.49
CA LYS A 76 3.31 -8.90 -6.38
C LYS A 76 3.98 -7.77 -7.18
N SER A 77 3.19 -6.86 -7.74
CA SER A 77 3.70 -5.72 -8.52
C SER A 77 4.45 -4.69 -7.66
N HIS A 78 4.14 -4.62 -6.36
CA HIS A 78 4.76 -3.68 -5.43
C HIS A 78 5.92 -4.28 -4.62
N LYS A 79 6.16 -5.60 -4.72
CA LYS A 79 7.31 -6.27 -4.04
C LYS A 79 8.64 -5.54 -4.19
N PRO A 80 9.03 -5.04 -5.38
CA PRO A 80 10.32 -4.33 -5.53
C PRO A 80 10.44 -3.04 -4.72
N LYS A 81 9.33 -2.45 -4.28
CA LYS A 81 9.31 -1.24 -3.45
C LYS A 81 9.51 -1.54 -1.96
N PHE A 82 9.28 -2.77 -1.53
CA PHE A 82 9.41 -3.17 -0.14
C PHE A 82 10.84 -3.61 0.17
N ARG A 83 11.51 -2.88 1.06
CA ARG A 83 12.88 -3.19 1.50
C ARG A 83 12.98 -4.36 2.48
N ASN A 84 11.86 -4.86 2.99
CA ASN A 84 11.84 -5.86 4.06
C ASN A 84 10.80 -6.94 3.77
N GLU A 85 11.24 -8.19 3.66
CA GLU A 85 10.39 -9.37 3.45
C GLU A 85 9.29 -9.51 4.53
N LYS A 86 9.59 -9.15 5.78
CA LYS A 86 8.59 -9.15 6.87
C LYS A 86 7.43 -8.19 6.56
N HIS A 87 7.69 -7.10 5.84
CA HIS A 87 6.64 -6.16 5.43
C HIS A 87 5.75 -6.76 4.34
N ILE A 88 6.34 -7.49 3.39
CA ILE A 88 5.59 -8.22 2.36
C ILE A 88 4.68 -9.26 3.03
N ALA A 89 5.25 -10.13 3.89
CA ALA A 89 4.50 -11.14 4.62
C ALA A 89 3.32 -10.53 5.43
N GLN A 90 3.49 -9.35 6.02
CA GLN A 90 2.40 -8.65 6.70
C GLN A 90 1.30 -8.17 5.75
N TRP A 91 1.61 -7.79 4.51
CA TRP A 91 0.61 -7.44 3.52
C TRP A 91 -0.16 -8.69 3.08
N GLU A 92 0.56 -9.76 2.76
CA GLU A 92 -0.01 -11.06 2.36
C GLU A 92 -0.94 -11.62 3.46
N MET A 93 -0.48 -11.64 4.70
CA MET A 93 -1.28 -12.10 5.85
C MET A 93 -2.56 -11.26 6.04
N THR A 94 -2.45 -9.93 6.02
CA THR A 94 -3.60 -9.08 6.35
C THR A 94 -4.60 -8.93 5.20
N LEU A 95 -4.18 -9.03 3.95
CA LEU A 95 -5.08 -9.08 2.79
C LEU A 95 -5.48 -10.52 2.42
N GLY A 96 -4.90 -11.49 3.12
CA GLY A 96 -5.18 -12.92 2.98
C GLY A 96 -6.48 -13.38 3.65
N GLU A 97 -6.63 -14.69 3.75
CA GLU A 97 -7.81 -15.35 4.31
C GLU A 97 -8.02 -15.06 5.81
N ASP A 98 -6.94 -14.78 6.55
CA ASP A 98 -7.03 -14.55 8.00
C ASP A 98 -7.91 -13.35 8.35
N TYR A 99 -7.88 -12.31 7.53
CA TYR A 99 -8.62 -11.06 7.77
C TYR A 99 -9.66 -10.75 6.70
N CYS A 100 -9.35 -11.00 5.43
CA CYS A 100 -10.18 -10.56 4.30
C CYS A 100 -11.06 -11.67 3.68
N ARG A 101 -11.19 -12.84 4.32
CA ARG A 101 -12.00 -13.97 3.81
C ARG A 101 -13.37 -13.53 3.29
N ALA A 102 -14.07 -12.66 4.02
CA ALA A 102 -15.41 -12.21 3.68
C ALA A 102 -15.51 -11.46 2.34
N ILE A 103 -14.40 -10.90 1.87
CA ILE A 103 -14.36 -10.07 0.65
C ILE A 103 -13.47 -10.63 -0.46
N ARG A 104 -12.59 -11.59 -0.18
CA ARG A 104 -11.61 -12.09 -1.17
C ARG A 104 -12.25 -12.67 -2.43
N ALA A 105 -13.36 -13.38 -2.30
CA ALA A 105 -14.08 -13.98 -3.43
C ALA A 105 -15.02 -13.00 -4.15
N LYS A 106 -15.31 -11.83 -3.59
CA LYS A 106 -16.21 -10.86 -4.21
C LYS A 106 -15.53 -10.15 -5.39
N PRO A 107 -16.25 -9.84 -6.48
CA PRO A 107 -15.77 -8.95 -7.53
C PRO A 107 -15.34 -7.61 -6.94
N ILE A 108 -14.20 -7.05 -7.40
CA ILE A 108 -13.61 -5.86 -6.77
C ILE A 108 -14.48 -4.60 -6.95
N ASN A 109 -15.33 -4.56 -7.95
CA ASN A 109 -16.31 -3.49 -8.18
C ASN A 109 -17.51 -3.57 -7.24
N GLU A 110 -17.77 -4.73 -6.63
CA GLU A 110 -18.86 -4.96 -5.69
C GLU A 110 -18.45 -4.76 -4.22
N ILE A 111 -17.19 -4.41 -3.98
CA ILE A 111 -16.72 -4.08 -2.63
C ILE A 111 -17.26 -2.69 -2.25
N ASP A 112 -18.25 -2.69 -1.40
CA ASP A 112 -18.92 -1.51 -0.84
C ASP A 112 -18.47 -1.23 0.61
N THR A 113 -19.09 -0.25 1.24
CA THR A 113 -18.80 0.14 2.62
C THR A 113 -19.13 -0.97 3.61
N GLU A 114 -20.21 -1.70 3.39
CA GLU A 114 -20.64 -2.79 4.27
C GLU A 114 -19.63 -3.95 4.23
N ALA A 115 -19.17 -4.30 3.03
CA ALA A 115 -18.12 -5.30 2.84
C ALA A 115 -16.82 -4.91 3.57
N VAL A 116 -16.39 -3.64 3.50
CA VAL A 116 -15.21 -3.16 4.24
C VAL A 116 -15.45 -3.18 5.75
N LEU A 117 -16.62 -2.78 6.21
CA LEU A 117 -16.97 -2.81 7.63
C LEU A 117 -17.02 -4.25 8.19
N SER A 118 -17.51 -5.22 7.42
CA SER A 118 -17.55 -6.63 7.84
C SER A 118 -16.15 -7.18 8.16
N VAL A 119 -15.12 -6.70 7.49
CA VAL A 119 -13.71 -7.03 7.76
C VAL A 119 -13.15 -6.27 8.96
N LEU A 120 -13.47 -4.99 9.09
CA LEU A 120 -12.82 -4.12 10.07
C LEU A 120 -13.46 -4.17 11.44
N GLN A 121 -14.81 -4.22 11.54
CA GLN A 121 -15.53 -4.16 12.81
C GLN A 121 -15.10 -5.23 13.83
N PRO A 122 -14.93 -6.52 13.46
CA PRO A 122 -14.55 -7.56 14.41
C PRO A 122 -13.19 -7.33 15.10
N ILE A 123 -12.31 -6.57 14.47
CA ILE A 123 -10.93 -6.35 14.90
C ILE A 123 -10.65 -4.90 15.32
N TRP A 124 -11.59 -3.97 15.07
CA TRP A 124 -11.34 -2.53 15.21
C TRP A 124 -10.97 -2.10 16.62
N THR A 125 -11.62 -2.68 17.62
CA THR A 125 -11.36 -2.39 19.03
C THR A 125 -10.39 -3.39 19.67
N LYS A 126 -10.30 -4.61 19.13
CA LYS A 126 -9.44 -5.68 19.69
C LYS A 126 -7.97 -5.48 19.34
N VAL A 127 -7.68 -5.16 18.07
CA VAL A 127 -6.33 -4.95 17.55
C VAL A 127 -6.26 -3.70 16.67
N PRO A 128 -6.47 -2.50 17.25
CA PRO A 128 -6.73 -1.27 16.51
C PRO A 128 -5.60 -0.84 15.58
N GLU A 129 -4.34 -1.15 15.92
CA GLU A 129 -3.20 -0.87 15.04
C GLU A 129 -3.24 -1.72 13.76
N THR A 130 -3.49 -3.02 13.91
CA THR A 130 -3.63 -3.95 12.77
C THR A 130 -4.85 -3.56 11.92
N ALA A 131 -5.98 -3.27 12.54
CA ALA A 131 -7.20 -2.86 11.85
C ALA A 131 -7.00 -1.58 11.02
N SER A 132 -6.32 -0.60 11.57
CA SER A 132 -6.03 0.63 10.85
C SER A 132 -5.07 0.43 9.68
N ARG A 133 -4.04 -0.40 9.85
CA ARG A 133 -3.12 -0.76 8.75
C ARG A 133 -3.85 -1.55 7.66
N LEU A 134 -4.69 -2.50 8.06
CA LEU A 134 -5.50 -3.28 7.13
C LEU A 134 -6.45 -2.37 6.34
N ARG A 135 -7.16 -1.44 7.00
CA ARG A 135 -7.99 -0.45 6.33
C ARG A 135 -7.20 0.31 5.24
N GLY A 136 -6.01 0.83 5.58
CA GLY A 136 -5.18 1.55 4.62
C GLY A 136 -4.69 0.66 3.46
N ARG A 137 -4.47 -0.65 3.70
CA ARG A 137 -4.11 -1.60 2.64
C ARG A 137 -5.28 -1.87 1.71
N ILE A 138 -6.50 -2.07 2.26
CA ILE A 138 -7.73 -2.21 1.46
C ILE A 138 -7.96 -0.94 0.63
N GLU A 139 -7.80 0.24 1.23
CA GLU A 139 -7.92 1.53 0.54
C GLU A 139 -6.97 1.60 -0.67
N ASN A 140 -5.70 1.27 -0.49
CA ASN A 140 -4.70 1.29 -1.57
C ASN A 140 -5.04 0.31 -2.71
N VAL A 141 -5.51 -0.90 -2.38
CA VAL A 141 -5.92 -1.91 -3.38
C VAL A 141 -7.13 -1.40 -4.18
N LEU A 142 -8.13 -0.83 -3.51
CA LEU A 142 -9.33 -0.32 -4.16
C LEU A 142 -9.06 0.95 -4.99
N ASP A 143 -8.13 1.81 -4.57
CA ASP A 143 -7.68 2.96 -5.36
C ASP A 143 -6.94 2.51 -6.62
N ALA A 144 -6.07 1.51 -6.53
CA ALA A 144 -5.41 0.92 -7.68
C ALA A 144 -6.42 0.28 -8.65
N ALA A 145 -7.40 -0.44 -8.14
CA ALA A 145 -8.47 -1.02 -8.96
C ALA A 145 -9.28 0.04 -9.69
N ARG A 146 -9.55 1.17 -9.03
CA ARG A 146 -10.22 2.33 -9.65
C ARG A 146 -9.35 2.96 -10.74
N ALA A 147 -8.06 3.16 -10.48
CA ALA A 147 -7.14 3.73 -11.46
C ALA A 147 -7.01 2.87 -12.72
N LEU A 148 -7.13 1.53 -12.58
CA LEU A 148 -7.14 0.58 -13.70
C LEU A 148 -8.52 0.38 -14.34
N GLY A 149 -9.56 1.06 -13.86
CA GLY A 149 -10.92 0.99 -14.40
C GLY A 149 -11.68 -0.29 -14.07
N HIS A 150 -11.23 -1.06 -13.05
CA HIS A 150 -11.95 -2.24 -12.56
C HIS A 150 -13.11 -1.89 -11.61
N ARG A 151 -13.17 -0.68 -11.10
CA ARG A 151 -14.27 -0.18 -10.28
C ARG A 151 -14.47 1.33 -10.49
N ASP A 152 -15.67 1.80 -10.17
CA ASP A 152 -16.06 3.21 -10.21
C ASP A 152 -16.44 3.74 -8.84
N GLY A 153 -16.71 5.05 -8.79
CA GLY A 153 -17.19 5.74 -7.59
C GLY A 153 -16.12 5.95 -6.52
N PRO A 154 -16.52 6.46 -5.36
CA PRO A 154 -15.63 6.74 -4.24
C PRO A 154 -15.10 5.44 -3.62
N ASN A 155 -13.94 5.53 -2.98
CA ASN A 155 -13.33 4.38 -2.31
C ASN A 155 -14.03 4.13 -0.95
N PRO A 156 -14.67 2.96 -0.74
CA PRO A 156 -15.40 2.65 0.50
C PRO A 156 -14.48 2.45 1.72
N ALA A 157 -13.17 2.31 1.54
CA ALA A 157 -12.21 2.19 2.62
C ALA A 157 -11.60 3.54 3.06
N THR A 158 -12.03 4.65 2.43
CA THR A 158 -11.57 6.00 2.78
C THR A 158 -11.88 6.34 4.23
N TRP A 159 -10.87 6.85 4.96
CA TRP A 159 -11.05 7.19 6.37
C TRP A 159 -11.76 8.51 6.59
N ARG A 160 -11.20 9.61 6.00
CA ARG A 160 -11.73 10.96 6.20
C ARG A 160 -13.04 11.16 5.44
N GLY A 161 -14.04 11.68 6.13
CA GLY A 161 -15.34 11.93 5.52
C GLY A 161 -16.20 10.69 5.25
N HIS A 162 -15.70 9.48 5.58
CA HIS A 162 -16.42 8.23 5.36
C HIS A 162 -16.32 7.29 6.58
N LEU A 163 -15.39 6.34 6.64
CA LEU A 163 -15.32 5.34 7.70
C LEU A 163 -15.11 5.94 9.11
N LYS A 164 -14.55 7.14 9.21
CA LYS A 164 -14.43 7.87 10.48
C LYS A 164 -15.79 8.11 11.16
N THR A 165 -16.86 8.21 10.41
CA THR A 165 -18.22 8.43 10.96
C THR A 165 -18.92 7.14 11.34
N LEU A 166 -18.45 5.99 10.83
CA LEU A 166 -19.06 4.68 10.98
C LEU A 166 -18.35 3.79 11.99
N LEU A 167 -17.06 4.05 12.24
CA LEU A 167 -16.26 3.29 13.20
C LEU A 167 -15.99 4.15 14.45
N PRO A 168 -15.99 3.53 15.65
CA PRO A 168 -15.68 4.25 16.87
C PRO A 168 -14.32 4.92 16.78
N ALA A 169 -14.17 6.07 17.47
CA ALA A 169 -12.89 6.74 17.57
C ALA A 169 -11.82 5.74 18.03
N ARG A 170 -10.67 5.74 17.37
CA ARG A 170 -9.55 4.93 17.83
C ARG A 170 -9.32 5.25 19.30
N GLN A 171 -9.50 4.27 20.15
CA GLN A 171 -8.89 4.38 21.46
C GLN A 171 -7.39 4.54 21.18
N LYS A 172 -6.85 5.70 21.54
CA LYS A 172 -5.40 5.80 21.68
C LYS A 172 -5.06 4.65 22.60
N LEU A 173 -4.40 3.62 22.06
CA LEU A 173 -3.75 2.67 22.93
C LEU A 173 -2.80 3.53 23.74
N THR A 174 -3.23 3.93 24.91
CA THR A 174 -2.37 4.34 26.01
C THR A 174 -1.67 3.06 26.47
N ARG A 175 -0.95 2.41 25.54
CA ARG A 175 0.22 1.66 25.93
C ARG A 175 1.12 2.76 26.42
N GLY A 176 1.15 2.89 27.74
CA GLY A 176 2.24 3.57 28.42
C GLY A 176 3.54 3.15 27.72
N HIS A 177 4.57 3.93 27.85
CA HIS A 177 5.87 3.51 27.39
C HIS A 177 6.11 2.07 27.81
N HIS A 178 6.73 1.25 26.93
CA HIS A 178 7.20 -0.06 27.38
C HIS A 178 7.94 0.12 28.69
N ALA A 179 7.77 -0.82 29.62
CA ALA A 179 8.54 -0.79 30.85
C ALA A 179 10.00 -0.56 30.51
N ALA A 180 10.57 0.49 31.05
CA ALA A 180 11.96 0.86 30.86
C ALA A 180 12.65 0.81 32.22
N LEU A 181 13.93 0.45 32.22
CA LEU A 181 14.77 0.56 33.39
C LEU A 181 14.83 2.05 33.82
N ALA A 182 14.65 2.32 35.10
CA ALA A 182 14.85 3.68 35.60
C ALA A 182 16.32 4.08 35.42
N TYR A 183 16.54 5.37 35.15
CA TYR A 183 17.90 5.88 34.90
C TYR A 183 18.83 5.61 36.08
N ASP A 184 18.34 5.76 37.29
CA ASP A 184 19.08 5.59 38.55
C ASP A 184 19.50 4.11 38.77
N ASP A 185 18.79 3.15 38.17
CA ASP A 185 19.11 1.71 38.24
C ASP A 185 20.15 1.29 37.18
N LEU A 186 20.45 2.16 36.19
CA LEU A 186 21.35 1.84 35.10
C LEU A 186 22.77 1.45 35.56
N PRO A 187 23.41 2.14 36.53
CA PRO A 187 24.75 1.75 37.01
C PRO A 187 24.79 0.34 37.57
N LYS A 188 23.81 -0.04 38.37
CA LYS A 188 23.69 -1.40 38.92
C LYS A 188 23.49 -2.44 37.81
N PHE A 189 22.55 -2.16 36.90
CA PHE A 189 22.32 -3.05 35.75
C PHE A 189 23.57 -3.25 34.90
N MET A 190 24.35 -2.19 34.65
CA MET A 190 25.60 -2.28 33.90
C MET A 190 26.66 -3.10 34.62
N ALA A 191 26.76 -3.01 35.95
CA ALA A 191 27.65 -3.84 36.75
C ALA A 191 27.24 -5.33 36.65
N ASP A 192 25.96 -5.64 36.81
CA ASP A 192 25.42 -6.98 36.69
C ASP A 192 25.58 -7.55 35.25
N LEU A 193 25.44 -6.71 34.24
CA LEU A 193 25.64 -7.09 32.84
C LEU A 193 27.06 -7.48 32.53
N ARG A 194 28.03 -6.69 33.02
CA ARG A 194 29.48 -6.92 32.87
C ARG A 194 29.97 -8.17 33.57
N ALA A 195 29.32 -8.58 34.65
CA ALA A 195 29.62 -9.83 35.34
C ALA A 195 29.22 -11.08 34.51
N ARG A 196 28.42 -10.91 33.45
CA ARG A 196 27.97 -12.04 32.62
C ARG A 196 28.92 -12.25 31.45
N GLN A 197 29.54 -13.43 31.44
CA GLN A 197 30.44 -13.87 30.35
C GLN A 197 29.62 -14.48 29.20
N SER A 198 28.94 -13.65 28.40
CA SER A 198 28.22 -14.13 27.24
C SER A 198 28.27 -13.09 26.11
N MET A 199 28.27 -13.56 24.87
CA MET A 199 28.21 -12.69 23.69
C MET A 199 27.00 -11.79 23.68
N ALA A 200 25.84 -12.27 24.18
CA ALA A 200 24.62 -11.47 24.27
C ALA A 200 24.77 -10.31 25.28
N ALA A 201 25.50 -10.50 26.38
CA ALA A 201 25.77 -9.45 27.36
C ALA A 201 26.70 -8.39 26.78
N LEU A 202 27.77 -8.80 26.08
CA LEU A 202 28.67 -7.88 25.38
C LEU A 202 27.94 -7.07 24.32
N ALA A 203 27.13 -7.73 23.49
CA ALA A 203 26.31 -7.04 22.46
C ALA A 203 25.31 -6.05 23.05
N LEU A 204 24.68 -6.37 24.19
CA LEU A 204 23.77 -5.46 24.88
C LEU A 204 24.54 -4.27 25.50
N GLU A 205 25.68 -4.51 26.13
CA GLU A 205 26.55 -3.44 26.63
C GLU A 205 26.97 -2.51 25.50
N PHE A 206 27.40 -3.05 24.37
CA PHE A 206 27.78 -2.27 23.20
C PHE A 206 26.58 -1.46 22.63
N CYS A 207 25.36 -2.05 22.56
CA CYS A 207 24.16 -1.31 22.22
C CYS A 207 23.91 -0.11 23.13
N ILE A 208 24.10 -0.28 24.44
CA ILE A 208 23.87 0.79 25.42
C ILE A 208 24.93 1.89 25.25
N LEU A 209 26.22 1.51 25.15
CA LEU A 209 27.32 2.47 25.01
C LEU A 209 27.26 3.28 23.72
N THR A 210 26.73 2.69 22.64
CA THR A 210 26.66 3.32 21.32
C THR A 210 25.28 3.90 21.01
N ALA A 211 24.28 3.69 21.87
CA ALA A 211 22.86 4.03 21.64
C ALA A 211 22.32 3.47 20.29
N SER A 212 22.87 2.35 19.83
CA SER A 212 22.56 1.74 18.53
C SER A 212 21.39 0.76 18.64
N ARG A 213 20.78 0.45 17.48
CA ARG A 213 19.75 -0.61 17.46
C ARG A 213 20.38 -1.99 17.53
N SER A 214 19.68 -2.94 18.15
CA SER A 214 20.16 -4.33 18.26
C SER A 214 20.54 -4.94 16.90
N SER A 215 19.77 -4.67 15.84
CA SER A 215 20.08 -5.15 14.50
C SER A 215 21.34 -4.51 13.88
N GLU A 216 21.67 -3.29 14.27
CA GLU A 216 22.89 -2.62 13.84
C GLU A 216 24.13 -3.27 14.50
N VAL A 217 24.02 -3.58 15.79
CA VAL A 217 25.10 -4.26 16.54
C VAL A 217 25.27 -5.72 16.13
N LEU A 218 24.18 -6.49 16.08
CA LEU A 218 24.24 -7.94 15.80
C LEU A 218 24.70 -8.27 14.37
N ASN A 219 24.63 -7.34 13.45
CA ASN A 219 25.11 -7.49 12.08
C ASN A 219 26.30 -6.57 11.78
N ALA A 220 27.00 -6.09 12.79
CA ALA A 220 28.20 -5.27 12.60
C ALA A 220 29.32 -6.07 11.96
N GLU A 221 30.03 -5.46 11.02
CA GLU A 221 31.18 -6.05 10.33
C GLU A 221 32.45 -5.30 10.72
N TRP A 222 33.58 -6.00 10.84
CA TRP A 222 34.88 -5.39 11.19
C TRP A 222 35.27 -4.25 10.23
N SER A 223 34.86 -4.33 8.99
CA SER A 223 35.11 -3.31 7.97
C SER A 223 34.46 -1.94 8.29
N GLU A 224 33.50 -1.90 9.22
CA GLU A 224 32.79 -0.69 9.63
C GLU A 224 33.53 0.07 10.75
N PHE A 225 34.57 -0.52 11.35
CA PHE A 225 35.29 0.01 12.51
C PHE A 225 36.63 0.64 12.10
N ASP A 226 36.84 1.91 12.43
CA ASP A 226 38.11 2.58 12.40
C ASP A 226 38.61 2.68 13.86
N LEU A 227 39.44 1.69 14.25
CA LEU A 227 39.90 1.58 15.62
C LEU A 227 40.89 2.72 15.98
N GLU A 228 41.66 3.22 15.01
CA GLU A 228 42.60 4.33 15.24
C GLU A 228 41.87 5.61 15.54
N LYS A 229 40.77 5.90 14.78
CA LYS A 229 39.92 7.08 14.99
C LYS A 229 38.85 6.84 16.04
N LYS A 230 38.74 5.61 16.58
CA LYS A 230 37.69 5.21 17.53
C LYS A 230 36.28 5.53 17.01
N VAL A 231 35.99 5.14 15.77
CA VAL A 231 34.69 5.43 15.11
C VAL A 231 34.16 4.14 14.49
N TRP A 232 32.90 3.85 14.78
CA TRP A 232 32.11 2.87 14.06
C TRP A 232 31.20 3.58 13.05
N THR A 233 31.26 3.20 11.78
CA THR A 233 30.43 3.76 10.70
C THR A 233 29.45 2.72 10.20
N VAL A 234 28.19 2.80 10.62
CA VAL A 234 27.14 1.94 10.09
C VAL A 234 26.78 2.42 8.68
N PRO A 235 26.94 1.60 7.64
CA PRO A 235 26.74 2.04 6.26
C PRO A 235 25.25 2.31 5.95
N ALA A 236 25.00 3.18 4.98
CA ALA A 236 23.66 3.65 4.62
C ALA A 236 22.65 2.54 4.31
N HIS A 237 23.08 1.44 3.69
CA HIS A 237 22.22 0.32 3.32
C HIS A 237 21.69 -0.46 4.54
N ARG A 238 22.39 -0.43 5.69
CA ARG A 238 21.97 -1.02 6.95
C ARG A 238 21.11 -0.07 7.80
N MET A 239 21.12 1.23 7.48
CA MET A 239 20.37 2.25 8.21
C MET A 239 18.95 2.40 7.71
N LYS A 240 17.98 2.45 8.64
CA LYS A 240 16.57 2.69 8.30
C LYS A 240 16.35 4.00 7.54
N ALA A 241 17.15 5.03 7.86
CA ALA A 241 17.06 6.35 7.23
C ALA A 241 17.78 6.42 5.86
N GLY A 242 18.55 5.38 5.48
CA GLY A 242 19.29 5.36 4.23
C GLY A 242 20.52 6.28 4.17
N HIS A 243 21.00 6.75 5.34
CA HIS A 243 22.22 7.53 5.47
C HIS A 243 23.18 6.83 6.41
N ALA A 244 24.49 6.87 6.10
CA ALA A 244 25.51 6.32 6.97
C ALA A 244 25.50 7.04 8.32
N HIS A 245 25.70 6.28 9.40
CA HIS A 245 25.73 6.81 10.76
C HIS A 245 27.10 6.55 11.39
N ARG A 246 27.76 7.62 11.83
CA ARG A 246 29.06 7.56 12.49
C ARG A 246 28.89 7.67 14.00
N ILE A 247 29.44 6.72 14.73
CA ILE A 247 29.29 6.59 16.17
C ILE A 247 30.71 6.63 16.77
N PRO A 248 31.03 7.59 17.63
CA PRO A 248 32.29 7.59 18.36
C PRO A 248 32.30 6.44 19.39
N LEU A 249 33.41 5.76 19.49
CA LEU A 249 33.59 4.63 20.40
C LEU A 249 34.33 5.10 21.67
N THR A 250 33.77 4.76 22.82
CA THR A 250 34.46 4.90 24.11
C THR A 250 35.52 3.81 24.24
N ASP A 251 36.50 3.97 25.15
CA ASP A 251 37.51 2.94 25.40
C ASP A 251 36.85 1.60 25.76
N ARG A 252 35.82 1.62 26.59
CA ARG A 252 35.07 0.41 26.92
C ARG A 252 34.37 -0.25 25.71
N ALA A 253 33.89 0.55 24.78
CA ALA A 253 33.28 0.02 23.54
C ALA A 253 34.34 -0.61 22.61
N LEU A 254 35.60 -0.16 22.70
CA LEU A 254 36.70 -0.75 21.97
C LEU A 254 37.20 -2.06 22.62
N ASP A 255 37.06 -2.19 23.95
CA ASP A 255 37.44 -3.41 24.71
C ASP A 255 36.47 -4.59 24.46
N ILE A 256 35.22 -4.30 24.03
CA ILE A 256 34.19 -5.29 23.73
C ILE A 256 34.41 -5.90 22.36
#